data_f71f78690d6ab016e72c2a45deb686e6
#
_entry.id   f71f78690d6ab016e72c2a45deb686e6
#
_cell.length_a   1.000
_cell.length_b   1.000
_cell.length_c   1.000
_cell.angle_alpha   90.00
_cell.angle_beta   90.00
_cell.angle_gamma   90.00
#
_symmetry.space_group_name_H-M   'P 1'
#
loop_
_entity.id
_entity.type
_entity.pdbx_description
1 polymer ?
#
loop_
_entity_poly.entity_id
_entity_poly.type
_entity_poly.pdbx_seq_one_letter_code
_entity_poly.pdbx_strand_id
1 'polypeptide(L)'
;GIALGLAVMILSVAIVIGFKKEVRNKVIGFGTHIQISNFDNNTSYETIPIAFSDTLLQALAANPAIAHVEPFATKPGILKTEQDFQGIVLKGIDEQYDWTFLKKNLKEGDILHFDPDKRSTDVLISKHLSDLLGLKLNDSFLTYFVGEEVRVRKFHISGIYETGFADYDKLFVFADIRQVRRLNGWDDDQVSGIELLVHDYDQLDQTAEDLYFEMANRQDRQGNSYYVRSIKDLNPMIFSWLDVLDINVV
;
A
#
# COMPACT_ATOMS: atom_id res chain seq x y z
N GLY A 1 -26.38 -40.93 1.25
CA GLY A 1 -26.16 -40.05 2.42
C GLY A 1 -24.70 -39.70 2.62
N ILE A 2 -23.78 -40.66 2.81
CA ILE A 2 -22.37 -40.43 3.17
C ILE A 2 -21.60 -39.70 2.08
N ALA A 3 -21.74 -40.10 0.82
CA ALA A 3 -21.06 -39.47 -0.31
C ALA A 3 -21.47 -38.00 -0.49
N LEU A 4 -22.73 -37.65 -0.27
CA LEU A 4 -23.21 -36.27 -0.35
C LEU A 4 -22.64 -35.42 0.81
N GLY A 5 -22.65 -36.00 2.04
CA GLY A 5 -22.05 -35.32 3.20
C GLY A 5 -20.56 -35.02 3.02
N LEU A 6 -19.80 -36.00 2.52
CA LEU A 6 -18.38 -35.83 2.22
C LEU A 6 -18.15 -34.78 1.13
N ALA A 7 -18.93 -34.77 0.07
CA ALA A 7 -18.85 -33.78 -1.01
C ALA A 7 -19.12 -32.36 -0.49
N VAL A 8 -20.12 -32.17 0.37
CA VAL A 8 -20.42 -30.86 0.99
C VAL A 8 -19.29 -30.41 1.90
N MET A 9 -18.70 -31.31 2.70
CA MET A 9 -17.52 -30.97 3.54
C MET A 9 -16.35 -30.52 2.71
N ILE A 10 -15.95 -31.29 1.68
CA ILE A 10 -14.82 -30.92 0.81
C ILE A 10 -15.08 -29.57 0.12
N LEU A 11 -16.29 -29.33 -0.38
CA LEU A 11 -16.65 -28.07 -1.01
C LEU A 11 -16.57 -26.90 -0.03
N SER A 12 -17.07 -27.07 1.20
CA SER A 12 -17.00 -26.03 2.25
C SER A 12 -15.57 -25.67 2.59
N VAL A 13 -14.69 -26.66 2.78
CA VAL A 13 -13.25 -26.45 3.04
C VAL A 13 -12.60 -25.72 1.86
N ALA A 14 -12.85 -26.14 0.63
CA ALA A 14 -12.29 -25.51 -0.57
C ALA A 14 -12.72 -24.05 -0.71
N ILE A 15 -13.99 -23.73 -0.41
CA ILE A 15 -14.50 -22.36 -0.43
C ILE A 15 -13.80 -21.50 0.62
N VAL A 16 -13.65 -21.99 1.85
CA VAL A 16 -12.97 -21.24 2.93
C VAL A 16 -11.51 -20.97 2.58
N ILE A 17 -10.77 -21.98 2.11
CA ILE A 17 -9.36 -21.81 1.70
C ILE A 17 -9.26 -20.81 0.55
N GLY A 18 -10.11 -20.93 -0.47
CA GLY A 18 -10.12 -20.00 -1.61
C GLY A 18 -10.43 -18.57 -1.20
N PHE A 19 -11.42 -18.39 -0.33
CA PHE A 19 -11.81 -17.09 0.19
C PHE A 19 -10.68 -16.42 1.01
N LYS A 20 -10.06 -17.16 1.95
CA LYS A 20 -8.91 -16.68 2.73
C LYS A 20 -7.77 -16.22 1.83
N LYS A 21 -7.43 -17.02 0.83
CA LYS A 21 -6.38 -16.68 -0.14
C LYS A 21 -6.70 -15.39 -0.90
N GLU A 22 -7.95 -15.23 -1.33
CA GLU A 22 -8.39 -14.04 -2.06
C GLU A 22 -8.34 -12.78 -1.19
N VAL A 23 -8.86 -12.83 0.05
CA VAL A 23 -8.80 -11.70 0.99
C VAL A 23 -7.35 -11.31 1.28
N ARG A 24 -6.52 -12.30 1.61
CA ARG A 24 -5.09 -12.09 1.85
C ARG A 24 -4.41 -11.42 0.66
N ASN A 25 -4.61 -11.93 -0.54
CA ASN A 25 -4.00 -11.39 -1.75
C ASN A 25 -4.43 -9.93 -2.04
N LYS A 26 -5.66 -9.57 -1.71
CA LYS A 26 -6.14 -8.19 -1.85
C LYS A 26 -5.49 -7.25 -0.84
N VAL A 27 -5.37 -7.68 0.42
CA VAL A 27 -4.72 -6.87 1.47
C VAL A 27 -3.24 -6.64 1.13
N ILE A 28 -2.54 -7.70 0.70
CA ILE A 28 -1.13 -7.62 0.28
C ILE A 28 -0.96 -6.75 -0.97
N GLY A 29 -1.90 -6.83 -1.91
CA GLY A 29 -1.80 -6.10 -3.18
C GLY A 29 -1.86 -4.56 -3.05
N PHE A 30 -2.46 -4.04 -1.99
CA PHE A 30 -2.42 -2.60 -1.67
C PHE A 30 -1.25 -2.17 -0.81
N GLY A 31 -0.78 -3.08 0.00
CA GLY A 31 0.30 -2.88 0.92
C GLY A 31 1.46 -3.80 0.53
N THR A 32 1.92 -4.51 1.51
CA THR A 32 3.12 -5.32 1.38
C THR A 32 3.06 -6.49 2.35
N HIS A 33 4.01 -7.39 2.26
CA HIS A 33 4.18 -8.44 3.25
C HIS A 33 4.78 -7.91 4.56
N ILE A 34 5.78 -7.04 4.48
CA ILE A 34 6.47 -6.44 5.62
C ILE A 34 6.67 -4.95 5.33
N GLN A 35 6.51 -4.11 6.33
CA GLN A 35 6.73 -2.67 6.24
C GLN A 35 7.77 -2.23 7.28
N ILE A 36 8.76 -1.45 6.83
CA ILE A 36 9.71 -0.76 7.68
C ILE A 36 9.32 0.71 7.70
N SER A 37 9.07 1.28 8.88
CA SER A 37 8.66 2.68 9.05
C SER A 37 9.35 3.32 10.24
N ASN A 38 9.05 4.58 10.53
CA ASN A 38 9.50 5.23 11.75
C ASN A 38 8.81 4.60 12.97
N PHE A 39 9.56 4.37 14.04
CA PHE A 39 9.05 3.78 15.28
C PHE A 39 7.96 4.65 15.93
N ASP A 40 8.08 5.97 15.82
CA ASP A 40 7.14 6.92 16.43
C ASP A 40 5.87 7.14 15.58
N ASN A 41 5.73 6.44 14.44
CA ASN A 41 4.52 6.52 13.65
C ASN A 41 3.33 5.89 14.38
N ASN A 42 2.22 6.61 14.37
CA ASN A 42 0.91 6.12 14.80
C ASN A 42 0.13 5.48 13.63
N THR A 43 -1.17 5.27 13.81
CA THR A 43 -2.05 4.73 12.77
C THR A 43 -2.48 5.75 11.71
N SER A 44 -1.99 7.00 11.78
CA SER A 44 -2.28 8.05 10.81
C SER A 44 -1.47 7.86 9.54
N TYR A 45 -2.05 8.26 8.40
CA TYR A 45 -1.32 8.36 7.13
C TYR A 45 -0.47 9.64 7.02
N GLU A 46 -0.52 10.54 7.99
CA GLU A 46 0.43 11.62 8.19
C GLU A 46 1.62 11.07 8.98
N THR A 47 2.63 10.61 8.27
CA THR A 47 3.74 9.86 8.85
C THR A 47 4.94 10.74 9.17
N ILE A 48 5.69 10.38 10.22
CA ILE A 48 7.05 10.85 10.44
C ILE A 48 7.96 10.08 9.47
N PRO A 49 8.81 10.74 8.68
CA PRO A 49 9.62 10.06 7.70
C PRO A 49 10.72 9.21 8.35
N ILE A 50 11.21 8.25 7.58
CA ILE A 50 12.53 7.65 7.75
C ILE A 50 13.42 8.08 6.60
N ALA A 51 14.70 8.28 6.86
CA ALA A 51 15.68 8.43 5.80
C ALA A 51 16.26 7.06 5.46
N PHE A 52 16.36 6.76 4.17
CA PHE A 52 16.98 5.52 3.69
C PHE A 52 18.25 5.82 2.92
N SER A 53 19.10 4.84 2.77
CA SER A 53 20.30 4.90 1.94
C SER A 53 20.27 3.79 0.89
N ASP A 54 20.94 4.00 -0.22
CA ASP A 54 21.09 2.96 -1.25
C ASP A 54 21.69 1.68 -0.66
N THR A 55 22.60 1.82 0.32
CA THR A 55 23.18 0.67 1.03
C THR A 55 22.13 -0.12 1.80
N LEU A 56 21.17 0.56 2.44
CA LEU A 56 20.06 -0.11 3.14
C LEU A 56 19.17 -0.86 2.14
N LEU A 57 18.76 -0.20 1.05
CA LEU A 57 17.91 -0.83 0.03
C LEU A 57 18.61 -2.03 -0.61
N GLN A 58 19.91 -1.92 -0.92
CA GLN A 58 20.70 -3.02 -1.46
C GLN A 58 20.83 -4.18 -0.47
N ALA A 59 21.03 -3.89 0.82
CA ALA A 59 21.10 -4.93 1.85
C ALA A 59 19.76 -5.67 2.00
N LEU A 60 18.64 -4.95 1.99
CA LEU A 60 17.30 -5.55 2.00
C LEU A 60 17.05 -6.40 0.75
N ALA A 61 17.40 -5.89 -0.44
CA ALA A 61 17.25 -6.60 -1.70
C ALA A 61 18.17 -7.84 -1.83
N ALA A 62 19.31 -7.86 -1.14
CA ALA A 62 20.22 -8.99 -1.10
C ALA A 62 19.75 -10.11 -0.16
N ASN A 63 18.74 -9.87 0.68
CA ASN A 63 18.17 -10.89 1.56
C ASN A 63 17.41 -11.93 0.73
N PRO A 64 17.78 -13.23 0.79
CA PRO A 64 17.18 -14.28 -0.04
C PRO A 64 15.69 -14.52 0.23
N ALA A 65 15.16 -14.08 1.38
CA ALA A 65 13.74 -14.16 1.67
C ALA A 65 12.91 -13.04 1.01
N ILE A 66 13.55 -11.95 0.57
CA ILE A 66 12.90 -10.76 0.01
C ILE A 66 12.83 -10.85 -1.52
N ALA A 67 11.64 -10.75 -2.06
CA ALA A 67 11.38 -10.75 -3.49
C ALA A 67 11.46 -9.35 -4.10
N HIS A 68 11.02 -8.33 -3.35
CA HIS A 68 10.96 -6.95 -3.83
C HIS A 68 11.05 -5.93 -2.69
N VAL A 69 11.63 -4.77 -2.97
CA VAL A 69 11.82 -3.65 -2.02
C VAL A 69 11.29 -2.38 -2.64
N GLU A 70 10.33 -1.73 -1.99
CA GLU A 70 9.60 -0.57 -2.51
C GLU A 70 9.55 0.57 -1.48
N PRO A 71 10.26 1.68 -1.69
CA PRO A 71 10.02 2.89 -0.92
C PRO A 71 8.66 3.50 -1.24
N PHE A 72 7.94 3.98 -0.23
CA PHE A 72 6.66 4.66 -0.44
C PHE A 72 6.53 5.90 0.46
N ALA A 73 5.69 6.82 0.03
CA ALA A 73 5.34 7.99 0.82
C ALA A 73 3.82 8.21 0.83
N THR A 74 3.27 8.64 1.94
CA THR A 74 1.84 8.95 2.06
C THR A 74 1.60 10.41 2.43
N LYS A 75 0.49 10.96 1.96
CA LYS A 75 -0.05 12.26 2.39
C LYS A 75 -1.57 12.22 2.35
N PRO A 76 -2.24 12.37 3.50
CA PRO A 76 -3.67 12.55 3.51
C PRO A 76 -4.05 13.90 2.90
N GLY A 77 -5.17 13.92 2.18
CA GLY A 77 -5.68 15.11 1.53
C GLY A 77 -7.18 15.04 1.31
N ILE A 78 -7.73 16.14 0.83
CA ILE A 78 -9.15 16.27 0.49
C ILE A 78 -9.25 16.52 -1.00
N LEU A 79 -9.71 15.52 -1.73
CA LEU A 79 -10.07 15.65 -3.13
C LEU A 79 -11.40 16.40 -3.21
N LYS A 80 -11.45 17.46 -4.02
CA LYS A 80 -12.63 18.30 -4.19
C LYS A 80 -13.00 18.43 -5.65
N THR A 81 -14.28 18.23 -5.94
CA THR A 81 -14.92 18.54 -7.21
C THR A 81 -15.87 19.75 -7.05
N GLU A 82 -16.58 20.12 -8.08
CA GLU A 82 -17.60 21.20 -7.99
C GLU A 82 -18.80 20.81 -7.12
N GLN A 83 -19.08 19.52 -7.00
CA GLN A 83 -20.30 19.00 -6.38
C GLN A 83 -20.05 18.32 -5.04
N ASP A 84 -18.87 17.74 -4.83
CA ASP A 84 -18.60 16.91 -3.66
C ASP A 84 -17.12 16.96 -3.25
N PHE A 85 -16.81 16.38 -2.08
CA PHE A 85 -15.44 16.23 -1.58
C PHE A 85 -15.27 14.88 -0.88
N GLN A 86 -14.05 14.33 -0.94
CA GLN A 86 -13.70 13.06 -0.35
C GLN A 86 -12.29 13.13 0.28
N GLY A 87 -12.17 12.62 1.52
CA GLY A 87 -10.87 12.39 2.12
C GLY A 87 -10.16 11.24 1.41
N ILE A 88 -8.92 11.46 1.02
CA ILE A 88 -8.08 10.48 0.35
C ILE A 88 -6.70 10.39 0.99
N VAL A 89 -5.99 9.32 0.69
CA VAL A 89 -4.56 9.19 0.95
C VAL A 89 -3.83 9.09 -0.38
N LEU A 90 -2.98 10.08 -0.65
CA LEU A 90 -2.06 10.01 -1.78
C LEU A 90 -0.92 9.06 -1.41
N LYS A 91 -0.81 7.92 -2.09
CA LYS A 91 0.30 6.97 -1.96
C LYS A 91 1.27 7.20 -3.11
N GLY A 92 2.42 7.76 -2.78
CA GLY A 92 3.53 7.98 -3.71
C GLY A 92 4.35 6.71 -3.86
N ILE A 93 4.55 6.32 -5.10
CA ILE A 93 5.35 5.16 -5.52
C ILE A 93 6.31 5.60 -6.61
N ASP A 94 7.35 4.82 -6.88
CA ASP A 94 8.34 5.10 -7.92
C ASP A 94 8.23 4.15 -9.12
N GLU A 95 9.18 4.24 -10.05
CA GLU A 95 9.19 3.43 -11.27
C GLU A 95 9.45 1.93 -11.00
N GLN A 96 10.08 1.60 -9.85
CA GLN A 96 10.44 0.23 -9.47
C GLN A 96 9.29 -0.49 -8.77
N TYR A 97 8.14 0.19 -8.55
CA TYR A 97 6.96 -0.41 -7.92
C TYR A 97 6.49 -1.68 -8.63
N ASP A 98 6.08 -2.71 -7.87
CA ASP A 98 5.48 -3.91 -8.47
C ASP A 98 4.06 -3.64 -8.98
N TRP A 99 3.96 -3.36 -10.26
CA TRP A 99 2.70 -3.06 -10.94
C TRP A 99 1.77 -4.25 -11.15
N THR A 100 2.19 -5.47 -10.80
CA THR A 100 1.46 -6.72 -11.10
C THR A 100 0.03 -6.67 -10.57
N PHE A 101 -0.15 -6.22 -9.32
CA PHE A 101 -1.47 -6.13 -8.70
C PHE A 101 -2.34 -5.04 -9.35
N LEU A 102 -1.82 -3.84 -9.50
CA LEU A 102 -2.58 -2.73 -10.08
C LEU A 102 -2.90 -2.96 -11.55
N LYS A 103 -1.98 -3.51 -12.35
CA LYS A 103 -2.23 -3.90 -13.76
C LYS A 103 -3.37 -4.91 -13.88
N LYS A 104 -3.41 -5.92 -13.00
CA LYS A 104 -4.48 -6.93 -12.97
C LYS A 104 -5.85 -6.33 -12.66
N ASN A 105 -5.88 -5.26 -11.90
CA ASN A 105 -7.10 -4.59 -11.43
C ASN A 105 -7.41 -3.28 -12.17
N LEU A 106 -6.62 -2.92 -13.20
CA LEU A 106 -6.85 -1.75 -14.02
C LEU A 106 -8.12 -1.95 -14.87
N LYS A 107 -8.99 -0.95 -14.89
CA LYS A 107 -10.26 -0.93 -15.66
C LYS A 107 -10.17 -0.04 -16.88
N GLU A 108 -9.55 1.14 -16.73
CA GLU A 108 -9.46 2.15 -17.78
C GLU A 108 -8.09 2.84 -17.70
N GLY A 109 -7.56 3.27 -18.84
CA GLY A 109 -6.30 4.01 -18.93
C GLY A 109 -5.07 3.13 -18.79
N ASP A 110 -4.00 3.67 -18.21
CA ASP A 110 -2.71 3.01 -18.05
C ASP A 110 -2.13 3.29 -16.64
N ILE A 111 -1.07 2.56 -16.28
CA ILE A 111 -0.28 2.78 -15.06
C ILE A 111 0.45 4.12 -15.14
N LEU A 112 1.02 4.55 -14.01
CA LEU A 112 1.82 5.77 -13.98
C LEU A 112 3.08 5.63 -14.83
N HIS A 113 3.37 6.71 -15.57
CA HIS A 113 4.63 6.86 -16.30
C HIS A 113 5.50 7.89 -15.59
N PHE A 114 6.76 7.55 -15.38
CA PHE A 114 7.73 8.38 -14.67
C PHE A 114 8.70 9.02 -15.67
N ASP A 115 8.76 10.36 -15.64
CA ASP A 115 9.75 11.13 -16.38
C ASP A 115 10.92 11.41 -15.43
N PRO A 116 12.17 11.06 -15.77
CA PRO A 116 13.32 11.33 -14.91
C PRO A 116 13.49 12.82 -14.55
N ASP A 117 13.16 13.71 -15.48
CA ASP A 117 13.40 15.14 -15.35
C ASP A 117 12.22 15.91 -14.73
N LYS A 118 11.01 15.31 -14.74
CA LYS A 118 9.79 16.00 -14.30
C LYS A 118 8.95 15.11 -13.36
N ARG A 119 8.47 15.72 -12.28
CA ARG A 119 7.48 15.06 -11.43
C ARG A 119 6.16 14.98 -12.16
N SER A 120 5.60 13.77 -12.25
CA SER A 120 4.29 13.55 -12.87
C SER A 120 3.17 14.10 -11.99
N THR A 121 2.14 14.65 -12.61
CA THR A 121 0.86 14.99 -11.97
C THR A 121 -0.20 13.93 -12.23
N ASP A 122 0.16 12.88 -12.97
CA ASP A 122 -0.73 11.76 -13.25
C ASP A 122 -0.97 10.92 -12.00
N VAL A 123 -2.19 10.45 -11.87
CA VAL A 123 -2.61 9.61 -10.75
C VAL A 123 -3.49 8.46 -11.21
N LEU A 124 -3.47 7.37 -10.43
CA LEU A 124 -4.47 6.32 -10.53
C LEU A 124 -5.49 6.51 -9.41
N ILE A 125 -6.77 6.56 -9.76
CA ILE A 125 -7.88 6.58 -8.81
C ILE A 125 -8.66 5.27 -8.88
N SER A 126 -9.38 4.95 -7.82
CA SER A 126 -10.26 3.80 -7.86
C SER A 126 -11.55 4.09 -8.64
N LYS A 127 -12.18 3.05 -9.15
CA LYS A 127 -13.52 3.13 -9.74
C LYS A 127 -14.55 3.67 -8.73
N HIS A 128 -14.40 3.32 -7.45
CA HIS A 128 -15.24 3.85 -6.37
C HIS A 128 -15.15 5.39 -6.29
N LEU A 129 -13.93 5.95 -6.25
CA LEU A 129 -13.74 7.42 -6.24
C LEU A 129 -14.21 8.07 -7.53
N SER A 130 -13.98 7.44 -8.68
CA SER A 130 -14.45 7.88 -9.98
C SER A 130 -15.99 8.04 -9.99
N ASP A 131 -16.71 7.01 -9.56
CA ASP A 131 -18.18 7.00 -9.53
C ASP A 131 -18.74 7.95 -8.48
N LEU A 132 -18.16 7.98 -7.28
CA LEU A 132 -18.61 8.84 -6.19
C LEU A 132 -18.52 10.33 -6.55
N LEU A 133 -17.43 10.72 -7.22
CA LEU A 133 -17.12 12.13 -7.52
C LEU A 133 -17.43 12.53 -8.96
N GLY A 134 -17.97 11.62 -9.77
CA GLY A 134 -18.29 11.85 -11.18
C GLY A 134 -17.07 12.11 -12.06
N LEU A 135 -15.88 11.63 -11.64
CA LEU A 135 -14.62 11.81 -12.36
C LEU A 135 -14.41 10.68 -13.37
N LYS A 136 -13.81 11.03 -14.51
CA LYS A 136 -13.54 10.09 -15.62
C LYS A 136 -12.05 10.07 -15.96
N LEU A 137 -11.65 9.07 -16.74
CA LEU A 137 -10.32 9.02 -17.33
C LEU A 137 -10.03 10.34 -18.09
N ASN A 138 -8.79 10.84 -17.95
CA ASN A 138 -8.31 12.11 -18.47
C ASN A 138 -8.89 13.38 -17.84
N ASP A 139 -9.78 13.27 -16.85
CA ASP A 139 -10.20 14.43 -16.07
C ASP A 139 -9.07 14.91 -15.16
N SER A 140 -9.19 16.15 -14.70
CA SER A 140 -8.31 16.72 -13.68
C SER A 140 -9.12 17.20 -12.49
N PHE A 141 -8.55 17.07 -11.30
CA PHE A 141 -9.18 17.52 -10.07
C PHE A 141 -8.18 18.24 -9.15
N LEU A 142 -8.71 18.93 -8.15
CA LEU A 142 -7.91 19.59 -7.12
C LEU A 142 -7.91 18.77 -5.84
N THR A 143 -6.74 18.67 -5.22
CA THR A 143 -6.59 18.09 -3.88
C THR A 143 -5.99 19.10 -2.94
N TYR A 144 -6.58 19.25 -1.78
CA TYR A 144 -6.18 20.13 -0.71
C TYR A 144 -5.44 19.31 0.36
N PHE A 145 -4.22 19.71 0.68
CA PHE A 145 -3.41 19.10 1.71
C PHE A 145 -3.30 20.10 2.86
N VAL A 146 -3.81 19.70 4.02
CA VAL A 146 -3.83 20.52 5.23
C VAL A 146 -2.57 20.23 6.04
N GLY A 147 -1.83 21.25 6.39
CA GLY A 147 -0.63 21.23 7.21
C GLY A 147 -0.48 22.60 7.88
N GLU A 148 0.74 23.06 8.15
CA GLU A 148 0.98 24.44 8.59
C GLU A 148 0.44 25.46 7.59
N GLU A 149 0.53 25.12 6.31
CA GLU A 149 -0.10 25.85 5.22
C GLU A 149 -0.95 24.90 4.37
N VAL A 150 -2.08 25.41 3.85
CA VAL A 150 -2.90 24.66 2.89
C VAL A 150 -2.20 24.65 1.54
N ARG A 151 -1.82 23.46 1.08
CA ARG A 151 -1.25 23.27 -0.25
C ARG A 151 -2.27 22.67 -1.19
N VAL A 152 -2.43 23.24 -2.36
CA VAL A 152 -3.36 22.77 -3.40
C VAL A 152 -2.56 22.20 -4.56
N ARG A 153 -2.98 21.04 -5.07
CA ARG A 153 -2.39 20.42 -6.27
C ARG A 153 -3.50 19.99 -7.21
N LYS A 154 -3.23 20.20 -8.50
CA LYS A 154 -4.04 19.68 -9.58
C LYS A 154 -3.42 18.37 -10.06
N PHE A 155 -4.23 17.32 -10.08
CA PHE A 155 -3.85 16.00 -10.59
C PHE A 155 -4.65 15.67 -11.84
N HIS A 156 -4.08 14.82 -12.69
CA HIS A 156 -4.68 14.30 -13.92
C HIS A 156 -4.86 12.78 -13.79
N ILE A 157 -6.04 12.28 -14.16
CA ILE A 157 -6.37 10.85 -14.05
C ILE A 157 -5.82 10.11 -15.27
N SER A 158 -4.75 9.33 -15.10
CA SER A 158 -4.17 8.49 -16.16
C SER A 158 -4.71 7.08 -16.17
N GLY A 159 -5.31 6.61 -15.06
CA GLY A 159 -5.93 5.31 -14.99
C GLY A 159 -6.92 5.16 -13.85
N ILE A 160 -7.82 4.21 -14.03
CA ILE A 160 -8.87 3.86 -13.06
C ILE A 160 -8.76 2.38 -12.73
N TYR A 161 -8.60 2.04 -11.46
CA TYR A 161 -8.48 0.68 -10.97
C TYR A 161 -9.68 0.27 -10.10
N GLU A 162 -9.93 -1.05 -9.96
CA GLU A 162 -10.96 -1.60 -9.07
C GLU A 162 -10.48 -2.93 -8.51
N THR A 163 -10.21 -2.96 -7.20
CA THR A 163 -9.71 -4.19 -6.56
C THR A 163 -10.82 -4.97 -5.88
N GLY A 164 -11.96 -4.33 -5.65
CA GLY A 164 -13.07 -4.89 -4.88
C GLY A 164 -12.78 -4.99 -3.39
N PHE A 165 -11.78 -4.27 -2.88
CA PHE A 165 -11.52 -4.10 -1.46
C PHE A 165 -11.91 -2.69 -1.05
N ALA A 166 -13.19 -2.54 -0.68
CA ALA A 166 -13.87 -1.25 -0.55
C ALA A 166 -13.17 -0.26 0.38
N ASP A 167 -12.54 -0.73 1.48
CA ASP A 167 -11.87 0.15 2.44
C ASP A 167 -10.64 0.83 1.86
N TYR A 168 -9.95 0.18 0.92
CA TYR A 168 -8.81 0.75 0.23
C TYR A 168 -9.24 1.50 -1.02
N ASP A 169 -10.19 0.95 -1.80
CA ASP A 169 -10.69 1.59 -3.03
C ASP A 169 -11.30 2.98 -2.77
N LYS A 170 -11.87 3.23 -1.59
CA LYS A 170 -12.41 4.55 -1.22
C LYS A 170 -11.36 5.56 -0.74
N LEU A 171 -10.12 5.09 -0.47
CA LEU A 171 -9.14 5.89 0.24
C LEU A 171 -7.90 6.23 -0.59
N PHE A 172 -7.32 5.25 -1.30
CA PHE A 172 -6.02 5.43 -1.93
C PHE A 172 -6.08 6.00 -3.34
N VAL A 173 -5.18 6.95 -3.59
CA VAL A 173 -4.84 7.50 -4.90
C VAL A 173 -3.34 7.32 -5.10
N PHE A 174 -2.93 6.63 -6.17
CA PHE A 174 -1.50 6.41 -6.46
C PHE A 174 -0.93 7.56 -7.27
N ALA A 175 0.26 8.01 -6.92
CA ALA A 175 0.95 9.14 -7.53
C ALA A 175 2.46 8.94 -7.56
N ASP A 176 3.17 9.82 -8.26
CA ASP A 176 4.63 9.90 -8.23
C ASP A 176 5.12 10.27 -6.81
N ILE A 177 5.99 9.46 -6.23
CA ILE A 177 6.54 9.62 -4.88
C ILE A 177 7.19 11.00 -4.68
N ARG A 178 7.81 11.57 -5.75
CA ARG A 178 8.44 12.88 -5.73
C ARG A 178 7.44 14.02 -5.47
N GLN A 179 6.16 13.84 -5.88
CA GLN A 179 5.08 14.77 -5.54
C GLN A 179 4.75 14.70 -4.05
N VAL A 180 4.67 13.50 -3.50
CA VAL A 180 4.32 13.29 -2.09
C VAL A 180 5.44 13.79 -1.17
N ARG A 181 6.70 13.50 -1.49
CA ARG A 181 7.86 14.04 -0.77
C ARG A 181 7.83 15.58 -0.73
N ARG A 182 7.57 16.22 -1.87
CA ARG A 182 7.45 17.68 -1.94
C ARG A 182 6.26 18.22 -1.11
N LEU A 183 5.13 17.53 -1.08
CA LEU A 183 3.98 17.91 -0.27
C LEU A 183 4.29 17.84 1.22
N ASN A 184 5.06 16.86 1.64
CA ASN A 184 5.52 16.68 3.00
C ASN A 184 6.67 17.63 3.38
N GLY A 185 7.35 18.25 2.41
CA GLY A 185 8.58 19.05 2.63
C GLY A 185 9.79 18.18 2.93
N TRP A 186 9.81 16.95 2.40
CA TRP A 186 10.87 15.97 2.63
C TRP A 186 11.96 16.02 1.58
N ASP A 187 13.14 15.57 1.97
CA ASP A 187 14.29 15.34 1.10
C ASP A 187 14.06 14.09 0.21
N ASP A 188 14.90 13.92 -0.81
CA ASP A 188 14.75 12.84 -1.79
C ASP A 188 14.99 11.43 -1.20
N ASP A 189 15.69 11.32 -0.07
CA ASP A 189 15.94 10.09 0.64
C ASP A 189 14.96 9.84 1.81
N GLN A 190 13.95 10.70 1.99
CA GLN A 190 12.95 10.57 3.02
C GLN A 190 11.65 9.94 2.47
N VAL A 191 11.10 8.99 3.23
CA VAL A 191 9.88 8.24 2.87
C VAL A 191 9.03 7.95 4.10
N SER A 192 7.76 7.62 3.90
CA SER A 192 6.90 7.11 4.98
C SER A 192 7.36 5.75 5.48
N GLY A 193 7.94 4.96 4.58
CA GLY A 193 8.48 3.65 4.88
C GLY A 193 8.98 2.93 3.63
N ILE A 194 9.43 1.70 3.86
CA ILE A 194 9.88 0.76 2.84
C ILE A 194 8.98 -0.46 2.92
N GLU A 195 8.36 -0.82 1.82
CA GLU A 195 7.54 -2.02 1.66
C GLU A 195 8.39 -3.16 1.12
N LEU A 196 8.19 -4.38 1.65
CA LEU A 196 8.94 -5.57 1.28
C LEU A 196 7.98 -6.69 0.91
N LEU A 197 8.18 -7.30 -0.25
CA LEU A 197 7.52 -8.55 -0.62
C LEU A 197 8.44 -9.73 -0.33
N VAL A 198 7.94 -10.77 0.30
CA VAL A 198 8.69 -12.03 0.51
C VAL A 198 8.43 -13.01 -0.63
N HIS A 199 9.41 -13.86 -0.94
CA HIS A 199 9.24 -14.93 -1.93
C HIS A 199 8.22 -15.97 -1.48
N ASP A 200 8.25 -16.32 -0.19
CA ASP A 200 7.39 -17.34 0.40
C ASP A 200 6.60 -16.74 1.57
N TYR A 201 5.29 -16.67 1.40
CA TYR A 201 4.41 -16.12 2.43
C TYR A 201 4.40 -16.99 3.71
N ASP A 202 4.63 -18.28 3.61
CA ASP A 202 4.62 -19.16 4.78
C ASP A 202 5.83 -18.89 5.70
N GLN A 203 6.85 -18.20 5.19
CA GLN A 203 8.01 -17.71 5.96
C GLN A 203 7.87 -16.27 6.44
N LEU A 204 6.71 -15.64 6.24
CA LEU A 204 6.48 -14.22 6.56
C LEU A 204 6.83 -13.88 8.00
N ASP A 205 6.32 -14.65 8.96
CA ASP A 205 6.48 -14.35 10.39
C ASP A 205 7.96 -14.44 10.81
N GLN A 206 8.66 -15.48 10.35
CA GLN A 206 10.10 -15.63 10.62
C GLN A 206 10.91 -14.50 9.95
N THR A 207 10.61 -14.18 8.70
CA THR A 207 11.31 -13.12 7.98
C THR A 207 11.08 -11.74 8.64
N ALA A 208 9.86 -11.47 9.10
CA ALA A 208 9.54 -10.23 9.80
C ALA A 208 10.26 -10.13 11.15
N GLU A 209 10.35 -11.23 11.90
CA GLU A 209 11.07 -11.30 13.17
C GLU A 209 12.59 -11.10 12.96
N ASP A 210 13.20 -11.77 11.99
CA ASP A 210 14.62 -11.62 11.67
C ASP A 210 14.95 -10.16 11.28
N LEU A 211 14.12 -9.54 10.43
CA LEU A 211 14.27 -8.14 10.07
C LEU A 211 14.05 -7.20 11.25
N TYR A 212 13.10 -7.50 12.14
CA TYR A 212 12.88 -6.72 13.34
C TYR A 212 14.15 -6.68 14.22
N PHE A 213 14.78 -7.82 14.49
CA PHE A 213 16.02 -7.86 15.26
C PHE A 213 17.19 -7.19 14.53
N GLU A 214 17.26 -7.31 13.22
CA GLU A 214 18.29 -6.64 12.42
C GLU A 214 18.14 -5.11 12.49
N MET A 215 16.93 -4.59 12.47
CA MET A 215 16.62 -3.15 12.44
C MET A 215 16.51 -2.51 13.82
N ALA A 216 16.25 -3.29 14.89
CA ALA A 216 15.96 -2.78 16.24
C ALA A 216 17.02 -1.85 16.83
N ASN A 217 18.29 -2.01 16.43
CA ASN A 217 19.42 -1.19 16.89
C ASN A 217 19.95 -0.23 15.81
N ARG A 218 19.27 -0.13 14.67
CA ARG A 218 19.66 0.78 13.59
C ARG A 218 18.85 2.07 13.69
N GLN A 219 19.50 3.15 13.35
CA GLN A 219 18.88 4.46 13.19
C GLN A 219 19.21 5.01 11.82
N ASP A 220 18.32 5.83 11.31
CA ASP A 220 18.57 6.61 10.11
C ASP A 220 19.54 7.75 10.37
N ARG A 221 19.92 8.50 9.32
CA ARG A 221 20.84 9.66 9.42
C ARG A 221 20.33 10.79 10.31
N GLN A 222 19.02 10.80 10.62
CA GLN A 222 18.38 11.80 11.48
C GLN A 222 18.21 11.33 12.93
N GLY A 223 18.61 10.08 13.23
CA GLY A 223 18.48 9.46 14.55
C GLY A 223 17.13 8.80 14.80
N ASN A 224 16.28 8.67 13.77
CA ASN A 224 15.01 7.97 13.89
C ASN A 224 15.23 6.45 13.93
N SER A 225 14.54 5.75 14.82
CA SER A 225 14.56 4.30 14.90
C SER A 225 13.62 3.68 13.88
N TYR A 226 14.05 2.58 13.26
CA TYR A 226 13.20 1.78 12.38
C TYR A 226 12.27 0.88 13.17
N TYR A 227 11.08 0.66 12.63
CA TYR A 227 10.10 -0.27 13.14
C TYR A 227 9.60 -1.20 12.04
N VAL A 228 9.77 -2.49 12.24
CA VAL A 228 9.36 -3.54 11.29
C VAL A 228 8.03 -4.11 11.72
N ARG A 229 7.07 -4.18 10.80
CA ARG A 229 5.74 -4.76 11.01
C ARG A 229 5.37 -5.65 9.84
N SER A 230 4.82 -6.81 10.14
CA SER A 230 4.20 -7.66 9.12
C SER A 230 2.83 -7.11 8.71
N ILE A 231 2.30 -7.58 7.60
CA ILE A 231 0.94 -7.27 7.15
C ILE A 231 -0.11 -7.71 8.20
N LYS A 232 0.18 -8.73 9.00
CA LYS A 232 -0.67 -9.19 10.10
C LYS A 232 -0.72 -8.14 11.22
N ASP A 233 0.41 -7.51 11.55
CA ASP A 233 0.50 -6.43 12.55
C ASP A 233 -0.17 -5.14 12.06
N LEU A 234 -0.12 -4.89 10.74
CA LEU A 234 -0.76 -3.73 10.12
C LEU A 234 -2.29 -3.88 10.03
N ASN A 235 -2.80 -5.11 9.92
CA ASN A 235 -4.21 -5.42 9.75
C ASN A 235 -4.71 -6.51 10.72
N PRO A 236 -4.53 -6.34 12.04
CA PRO A 236 -4.77 -7.40 13.01
C PRO A 236 -6.21 -7.90 13.02
N MET A 237 -7.20 -7.03 12.79
CA MET A 237 -8.62 -7.43 12.75
C MET A 237 -8.93 -8.37 11.58
N ILE A 238 -8.37 -8.08 10.41
CA ILE A 238 -8.60 -8.91 9.22
C ILE A 238 -7.96 -10.29 9.43
N PHE A 239 -6.71 -10.33 9.88
CA PHE A 239 -5.99 -11.59 10.05
C PHE A 239 -6.54 -12.42 11.20
N SER A 240 -6.91 -11.81 12.35
CA SER A 240 -7.61 -12.53 13.42
C SER A 240 -8.91 -13.13 12.97
N TRP A 241 -9.69 -12.43 12.13
CA TRP A 241 -10.91 -12.97 11.56
C TRP A 241 -10.64 -14.12 10.59
N LEU A 242 -9.59 -14.05 9.76
CA LEU A 242 -9.17 -15.14 8.89
C LEU A 242 -8.76 -16.39 9.68
N ASP A 243 -8.11 -16.22 10.85
CA ASP A 243 -7.68 -17.32 11.73
C ASP A 243 -8.90 -18.02 12.38
N VAL A 244 -9.95 -17.27 12.74
CA VAL A 244 -11.21 -17.87 13.24
C VAL A 244 -11.84 -18.81 12.21
N LEU A 245 -11.68 -18.56 10.91
CA LEU A 245 -12.18 -19.46 9.87
C LEU A 245 -11.45 -20.81 9.85
N ASP A 246 -10.20 -20.90 10.31
CA ASP A 246 -9.46 -22.16 10.41
C ASP A 246 -10.01 -23.06 11.53
N ILE A 247 -10.39 -22.46 12.66
CA ILE A 247 -10.92 -23.20 13.82
C ILE A 247 -12.27 -23.85 13.48
N ASN A 248 -13.05 -23.27 12.56
CA ASN A 248 -14.37 -23.77 12.19
C ASN A 248 -14.35 -24.80 11.05
N VAL A 249 -13.20 -25.15 10.51
CA VAL A 249 -13.03 -26.10 9.40
C VAL A 249 -12.42 -27.42 9.86
N VAL A 250 -11.96 -27.50 11.11
CA VAL A 250 -11.51 -28.72 11.80
C VAL A 250 -12.68 -29.28 12.66
#